data_a62f3a3818066551f458cf2991a8158a
#
_entry.id   a62f3a3818066551f458cf2991a8158a
#
_cell.length_a   1.000
_cell.length_b   1.000
_cell.length_c   1.000
_cell.angle_alpha   90.00
_cell.angle_beta   90.00
_cell.angle_gamma   90.00
#
_symmetry.space_group_name_H-M   'P 1'
#
loop_
_entity.id
_entity.type
_entity.pdbx_description
1 polymer ?
#
loop_
_entity_poly.entity_id
_entity_poly.type
_entity_poly.pdbx_seq_one_letter_code
_entity_poly.pdbx_strand_id
1 'polypeptide(L)'
;MTLRLIKANRSHLVQAALNLSKGDLEEFHCNIAGRDPLDVLPASLDDTTHAIMLGSLVLAVGGTPPGCIWFVTTRIVEDLSKADRIRFYKILKAHYGELQGRQNYQYSNFVSKNNKGHIRLLESLGATFQSGHVMSPAGFQFKQFWL
;
A
#
# COMPACT_ATOMS: atom_id res chain seq x y z
N MET A 1 4.17 -21.32 8.14
CA MET A 1 3.61 -20.85 6.87
C MET A 1 4.60 -19.90 6.20
N THR A 2 4.66 -19.95 4.88
CA THR A 2 5.64 -19.17 4.11
C THR A 2 4.98 -17.89 3.59
N LEU A 3 5.74 -16.79 3.65
CA LEU A 3 5.34 -15.54 2.99
C LEU A 3 5.70 -15.63 1.51
N ARG A 4 4.82 -15.12 0.65
CA ARG A 4 5.03 -15.13 -0.80
C ARG A 4 4.35 -13.95 -1.46
N LEU A 5 4.93 -13.51 -2.58
CA LEU A 5 4.35 -12.52 -3.48
C LEU A 5 3.67 -13.24 -4.64
N ILE A 6 2.42 -12.91 -4.91
CA ILE A 6 1.64 -13.52 -6.01
C ILE A 6 0.89 -12.43 -6.76
N LYS A 7 0.47 -12.75 -7.99
CA LYS A 7 -0.52 -11.92 -8.68
C LYS A 7 -1.83 -11.93 -7.90
N ALA A 8 -2.39 -10.74 -7.67
CA ALA A 8 -3.65 -10.61 -6.95
C ALA A 8 -4.84 -10.95 -7.85
N ASN A 9 -5.90 -11.42 -7.22
CA ASN A 9 -7.21 -11.56 -7.83
C ASN A 9 -8.24 -10.75 -7.02
N ARG A 10 -9.49 -10.72 -7.48
CA ARG A 10 -10.54 -9.96 -6.81
C ARG A 10 -10.73 -10.37 -5.35
N SER A 11 -10.66 -11.66 -5.04
CA SER A 11 -10.82 -12.17 -3.67
C SER A 11 -9.77 -11.59 -2.73
N HIS A 12 -8.53 -11.48 -3.17
CA HIS A 12 -7.45 -10.88 -2.38
C HIS A 12 -7.76 -9.42 -2.04
N LEU A 13 -8.27 -8.66 -3.01
CA LEU A 13 -8.61 -7.26 -2.80
C LEU A 13 -9.80 -7.08 -1.85
N VAL A 14 -10.81 -7.95 -1.95
CA VAL A 14 -11.94 -7.97 -1.03
C VAL A 14 -11.48 -8.28 0.39
N GLN A 15 -10.64 -9.29 0.56
CA GLN A 15 -10.10 -9.64 1.88
C GLN A 15 -9.28 -8.49 2.48
N ALA A 16 -8.45 -7.82 1.67
CA ALA A 16 -7.69 -6.66 2.12
C ALA A 16 -8.63 -5.53 2.56
N ALA A 17 -9.64 -5.22 1.76
CA ALA A 17 -10.61 -4.16 2.06
C ALA A 17 -11.33 -4.38 3.39
N LEU A 18 -11.65 -5.64 3.71
CA LEU A 18 -12.33 -6.01 4.96
C LEU A 18 -11.41 -6.02 6.18
N ASN A 19 -10.10 -6.02 5.98
CA ASN A 19 -9.12 -6.19 7.05
C ASN A 19 -8.00 -5.15 7.03
N LEU A 20 -8.24 -3.96 6.51
CA LEU A 20 -7.21 -2.91 6.44
C LEU A 20 -6.62 -2.61 7.81
N SER A 21 -5.33 -2.29 7.84
CA SER A 21 -4.68 -1.71 9.00
C SER A 21 -5.38 -0.41 9.37
N LYS A 22 -5.30 -0.04 10.65
CA LYS A 22 -5.99 1.15 11.16
C LYS A 22 -5.60 2.42 10.39
N GLY A 23 -4.30 2.62 10.15
CA GLY A 23 -3.82 3.82 9.44
C GLY A 23 -4.31 3.88 8.01
N ASP A 24 -4.30 2.75 7.30
CA ASP A 24 -4.74 2.70 5.91
C ASP A 24 -6.25 2.88 5.79
N LEU A 25 -7.04 2.33 6.72
CA LEU A 25 -8.47 2.55 6.75
C LEU A 25 -8.80 4.03 7.02
N GLU A 26 -8.15 4.64 7.99
CA GLU A 26 -8.33 6.06 8.29
C GLU A 26 -7.97 6.94 7.10
N GLU A 27 -6.95 6.57 6.32
CA GLU A 27 -6.54 7.31 5.14
C GLU A 27 -7.64 7.35 4.07
N PHE A 28 -8.40 6.28 3.87
CA PHE A 28 -9.57 6.29 2.98
C PHE A 28 -10.56 7.38 3.40
N HIS A 29 -10.85 7.49 4.69
CA HIS A 29 -11.79 8.48 5.21
C HIS A 29 -11.21 9.90 5.23
N CYS A 30 -9.90 10.03 5.38
CA CYS A 30 -9.21 11.33 5.30
C CYS A 30 -9.14 11.85 3.85
N ASN A 31 -9.17 10.98 2.87
CA ASN A 31 -9.17 11.37 1.46
C ASN A 31 -10.55 11.91 1.05
N ILE A 32 -11.55 11.06 1.13
CA ILE A 32 -12.95 11.41 0.82
C ILE A 32 -13.82 10.82 1.93
N ALA A 33 -14.65 11.65 2.57
CA ALA A 33 -15.55 11.21 3.61
C ALA A 33 -16.48 10.10 3.08
N GLY A 34 -16.59 9.01 3.84
CA GLY A 34 -17.45 7.86 3.47
C GLY A 34 -16.90 6.98 2.35
N ARG A 35 -15.65 7.20 1.92
CA ARG A 35 -15.02 6.35 0.91
C ARG A 35 -14.85 4.93 1.44
N ASP A 36 -15.50 3.97 0.77
CA ASP A 36 -15.49 2.58 1.16
C ASP A 36 -14.37 1.80 0.46
N PRO A 37 -13.43 1.19 1.21
CA PRO A 37 -12.39 0.34 0.61
C PRO A 37 -12.93 -0.79 -0.28
N LEU A 38 -14.11 -1.33 0.01
CA LEU A 38 -14.75 -2.35 -0.82
C LEU A 38 -15.16 -1.84 -2.20
N ASP A 39 -15.43 -0.55 -2.33
CA ASP A 39 -15.72 0.07 -3.64
C ASP A 39 -14.44 0.35 -4.42
N VAL A 40 -13.35 0.67 -3.73
CA VAL A 40 -12.12 1.18 -4.34
C VAL A 40 -11.14 0.04 -4.68
N LEU A 41 -10.87 -0.85 -3.73
CA LEU A 41 -9.81 -1.85 -3.92
C LEU A 41 -10.13 -2.87 -5.00
N PRO A 42 -11.30 -3.52 -5.02
CA PRO A 42 -11.60 -4.45 -6.11
C PRO A 42 -11.62 -3.78 -7.49
N ALA A 43 -12.04 -2.53 -7.56
CA ALA A 43 -12.05 -1.75 -8.80
C ALA A 43 -10.63 -1.38 -9.28
N SER A 44 -9.63 -1.45 -8.41
CA SER A 44 -8.23 -1.14 -8.73
C SER A 44 -7.45 -2.32 -9.31
N LEU A 45 -8.09 -3.48 -9.44
CA LEU A 45 -7.44 -4.68 -9.98
C LEU A 45 -7.06 -4.47 -11.44
N ASP A 46 -5.77 -4.70 -11.75
CA ASP A 46 -5.24 -4.70 -13.11
C ASP A 46 -4.06 -5.70 -13.20
N ASP A 47 -3.36 -5.70 -14.34
CA ASP A 47 -2.23 -6.61 -14.56
C ASP A 47 -1.03 -6.36 -13.64
N THR A 48 -0.96 -5.19 -13.01
CA THR A 48 0.14 -4.82 -12.11
C THR A 48 -0.14 -5.21 -10.66
N THR A 49 -1.36 -5.64 -10.33
CA THR A 49 -1.78 -5.86 -8.94
C THR A 49 -1.19 -7.15 -8.38
N HIS A 50 -0.54 -7.03 -7.24
CA HIS A 50 0.06 -8.15 -6.51
C HIS A 50 -0.45 -8.19 -5.07
N ALA A 51 -0.31 -9.37 -4.47
CA ALA A 51 -0.60 -9.59 -3.04
C ALA A 51 0.59 -10.25 -2.36
N ILE A 52 0.85 -9.87 -1.12
CA ILE A 52 1.78 -10.57 -0.25
C ILE A 52 0.93 -11.41 0.71
N MET A 53 1.20 -12.71 0.73
CA MET A 53 0.40 -13.71 1.43
C MET A 53 1.20 -14.39 2.53
N LEU A 54 0.53 -14.68 3.63
CA LEU A 54 1.00 -15.65 4.63
C LEU A 54 -0.02 -16.80 4.65
N GLY A 55 0.33 -17.92 4.00
CA GLY A 55 -0.65 -18.96 3.77
C GLY A 55 -1.82 -18.44 2.94
N SER A 56 -3.03 -18.52 3.48
CA SER A 56 -4.24 -17.98 2.86
C SER A 56 -4.58 -16.54 3.29
N LEU A 57 -3.77 -15.97 4.19
CA LEU A 57 -4.01 -14.63 4.73
C LEU A 57 -3.37 -13.57 3.85
N VAL A 58 -4.11 -12.52 3.55
CA VAL A 58 -3.61 -11.37 2.79
C VAL A 58 -2.93 -10.39 3.75
N LEU A 59 -1.65 -10.12 3.53
CA LEU A 59 -0.88 -9.14 4.32
C LEU A 59 -0.90 -7.75 3.68
N ALA A 60 -0.79 -7.70 2.35
CA ALA A 60 -0.79 -6.46 1.59
C ALA A 60 -1.28 -6.72 0.18
N VAL A 61 -1.85 -5.70 -0.44
CA VAL A 61 -2.13 -5.66 -1.87
C VAL A 61 -1.67 -4.33 -2.42
N GLY A 62 -1.27 -4.30 -3.69
CA GLY A 62 -0.83 -3.08 -4.32
C GLY A 62 -0.65 -3.24 -5.82
N GLY A 63 -0.48 -2.12 -6.51
CA GLY A 63 -0.29 -2.09 -7.94
C GLY A 63 0.51 -0.89 -8.40
N THR A 64 0.95 -0.96 -9.66
CA THR A 64 1.72 0.10 -10.31
C THR A 64 1.14 0.39 -11.70
N PRO A 65 -0.11 0.89 -11.78
CA PRO A 65 -0.62 1.41 -13.05
C PRO A 65 0.28 2.55 -13.54
N PRO A 66 0.26 2.91 -14.83
CA PRO A 66 1.23 3.87 -15.38
C PRO A 66 1.37 5.15 -14.54
N GLY A 67 2.61 5.43 -14.08
CA GLY A 67 2.95 6.62 -13.31
C GLY A 67 2.47 6.63 -11.86
N CYS A 68 1.76 5.62 -11.41
CA CYS A 68 1.18 5.55 -10.07
C CYS A 68 1.69 4.33 -9.30
N ILE A 69 1.79 4.46 -8.01
CA ILE A 69 2.06 3.36 -7.09
C ILE A 69 1.09 3.44 -5.92
N TRP A 70 0.47 2.32 -5.62
CA TRP A 70 -0.38 2.23 -4.44
C TRP A 70 -0.19 0.88 -3.76
N PHE A 71 -0.27 0.86 -2.46
CA PHE A 71 -0.40 -0.37 -1.70
C PHE A 71 -1.06 -0.09 -0.36
N VAL A 72 -1.71 -1.10 0.17
CA VAL A 72 -2.31 -1.08 1.50
C VAL A 72 -1.90 -2.34 2.25
N THR A 73 -1.85 -2.23 3.56
CA THR A 73 -1.56 -3.36 4.45
C THR A 73 -2.80 -3.73 5.24
N THR A 74 -2.87 -4.99 5.66
CA THR A 74 -3.92 -5.46 6.55
C THR A 74 -3.44 -5.43 8.00
N ARG A 75 -4.39 -5.46 8.93
CA ARG A 75 -4.09 -5.53 10.36
C ARG A 75 -3.34 -6.79 10.78
N ILE A 76 -3.33 -7.82 9.93
CA ILE A 76 -2.59 -9.07 10.17
C ILE A 76 -1.10 -8.81 10.27
N VAL A 77 -0.58 -7.82 9.54
CA VAL A 77 0.85 -7.43 9.61
C VAL A 77 1.24 -7.04 11.04
N GLU A 78 0.35 -6.42 11.79
CA GLU A 78 0.60 -6.00 13.17
C GLU A 78 0.79 -7.20 14.12
N ASP A 79 0.19 -8.34 13.79
CA ASP A 79 0.23 -9.56 14.59
C ASP A 79 1.35 -10.52 14.16
N LEU A 80 2.13 -10.17 13.15
CA LEU A 80 3.24 -10.99 12.70
C LEU A 80 4.36 -11.07 13.75
N SER A 81 5.04 -12.22 13.80
CA SER A 81 6.31 -12.33 14.54
C SER A 81 7.33 -11.34 13.96
N LYS A 82 8.34 -11.00 14.76
CA LYS A 82 9.42 -10.13 14.28
C LYS A 82 10.10 -10.70 13.03
N ALA A 83 10.33 -12.02 13.00
CA ALA A 83 10.94 -12.68 11.84
C ALA A 83 10.07 -12.54 10.58
N ASP A 84 8.76 -12.71 10.70
CA ASP A 84 7.84 -12.60 9.58
C ASP A 84 7.66 -11.15 9.12
N ARG A 85 7.71 -10.16 10.03
CA ARG A 85 7.73 -8.74 9.64
C ARG A 85 8.95 -8.40 8.80
N ILE A 86 10.11 -8.92 9.18
CA ILE A 86 11.34 -8.72 8.41
C ILE A 86 11.23 -9.34 7.02
N ARG A 87 10.69 -10.56 6.93
CA ARG A 87 10.45 -11.23 5.64
C ARG A 87 9.46 -10.45 4.78
N PHE A 88 8.37 -9.98 5.37
CA PHE A 88 7.38 -9.14 4.70
C PHE A 88 8.05 -7.90 4.08
N TYR A 89 8.81 -7.18 4.88
CA TYR A 89 9.51 -5.98 4.42
C TYR A 89 10.51 -6.29 3.29
N LYS A 90 11.25 -7.39 3.41
CA LYS A 90 12.20 -7.81 2.37
C LYS A 90 11.51 -8.11 1.03
N ILE A 91 10.36 -8.78 1.08
CA ILE A 91 9.57 -9.07 -0.12
C ILE A 91 9.10 -7.77 -0.76
N LEU A 92 8.57 -6.86 0.05
CA LEU A 92 8.07 -5.56 -0.41
C LEU A 92 9.20 -4.73 -1.06
N LYS A 93 10.34 -4.65 -0.39
CA LYS A 93 11.51 -3.91 -0.88
C LYS A 93 12.06 -4.50 -2.18
N ALA A 94 12.17 -5.82 -2.26
CA ALA A 94 12.66 -6.50 -3.46
C ALA A 94 11.71 -6.28 -4.64
N HIS A 95 10.41 -6.35 -4.41
CA HIS A 95 9.39 -6.14 -5.46
C HIS A 95 9.47 -4.73 -6.04
N TYR A 96 9.49 -3.70 -5.21
CA TYR A 96 9.57 -2.33 -5.69
C TYR A 96 10.94 -1.98 -6.26
N GLY A 97 12.01 -2.55 -5.74
CA GLY A 97 13.35 -2.42 -6.32
C GLY A 97 13.41 -2.98 -7.74
N GLU A 98 12.79 -4.13 -7.98
CA GLU A 98 12.71 -4.72 -9.31
C GLU A 98 11.88 -3.86 -10.27
N LEU A 99 10.74 -3.34 -9.82
CA LEU A 99 9.88 -2.48 -10.63
C LEU A 99 10.58 -1.18 -11.00
N GLN A 100 11.30 -0.55 -10.08
CA GLN A 100 12.07 0.66 -10.33
C GLN A 100 13.17 0.44 -11.36
N GLY A 101 13.82 -0.73 -11.34
CA GLY A 101 14.85 -1.09 -12.31
C GLY A 101 14.36 -1.22 -13.75
N ARG A 102 13.05 -1.38 -13.95
CA ARG A 102 12.43 -1.53 -15.28
C ARG A 102 11.91 -0.21 -15.85
N GLN A 103 11.87 0.86 -15.03
CA GLN A 103 11.26 2.13 -15.40
C GLN A 103 12.30 3.24 -15.46
N ASN A 104 12.13 4.16 -16.42
CA ASN A 104 12.95 5.36 -16.55
C ASN A 104 12.36 6.57 -15.78
N TYR A 105 11.28 6.36 -15.05
CA TYR A 105 10.59 7.38 -14.27
C TYR A 105 10.21 6.83 -12.91
N GLN A 106 9.98 7.74 -11.97
CA GLN A 106 9.50 7.38 -10.63
C GLN A 106 7.98 7.24 -10.63
N TYR A 107 7.49 6.28 -9.84
CA TYR A 107 6.07 6.21 -9.51
C TYR A 107 5.73 7.29 -8.49
N SER A 108 4.50 7.75 -8.49
CA SER A 108 4.04 8.72 -7.50
C SER A 108 2.64 8.40 -6.99
N ASN A 109 2.32 8.95 -5.83
CA ASN A 109 0.99 8.97 -5.25
C ASN A 109 0.99 9.92 -4.05
N PHE A 110 -0.12 9.94 -3.33
CA PHE A 110 -0.30 10.77 -2.14
C PHE A 110 -0.48 9.88 -0.91
N VAL A 111 0.00 10.37 0.22
CA VAL A 111 -0.15 9.71 1.52
C VAL A 111 -0.64 10.72 2.55
N SER A 112 -1.59 10.32 3.40
CA SER A 112 -2.06 11.17 4.50
C SER A 112 -0.93 11.44 5.48
N LYS A 113 -0.78 12.69 5.90
CA LYS A 113 0.18 13.06 6.95
C LYS A 113 -0.10 12.35 8.27
N ASN A 114 -1.32 11.91 8.49
CA ASN A 114 -1.73 11.18 9.69
C ASN A 114 -1.38 9.69 9.64
N ASN A 115 -1.11 9.16 8.45
CA ASN A 115 -0.74 7.74 8.27
C ASN A 115 0.76 7.53 8.50
N LYS A 116 1.20 7.68 9.72
CA LYS A 116 2.63 7.67 10.09
C LYS A 116 3.30 6.32 9.82
N GLY A 117 2.58 5.22 10.00
CA GLY A 117 3.09 3.88 9.70
C GLY A 117 3.41 3.71 8.23
N HIS A 118 2.52 4.17 7.36
CA HIS A 118 2.72 4.11 5.91
C HIS A 118 3.87 5.03 5.47
N ILE A 119 3.95 6.23 6.03
CA ILE A 119 5.05 7.16 5.75
C ILE A 119 6.41 6.53 6.12
N ARG A 120 6.51 5.93 7.31
CA ARG A 120 7.75 5.25 7.72
C ARG A 120 8.13 4.11 6.77
N LEU A 121 7.14 3.35 6.33
CA LEU A 121 7.37 2.28 5.36
C LEU A 121 7.87 2.82 4.03
N LEU A 122 7.24 3.88 3.51
CA LEU A 122 7.68 4.55 2.28
C LEU A 122 9.10 5.10 2.41
N GLU A 123 9.42 5.76 3.52
CA GLU A 123 10.78 6.27 3.80
C GLU A 123 11.81 5.14 3.75
N SER A 124 11.51 4.01 4.37
CA SER A 124 12.40 2.85 4.39
C SER A 124 12.60 2.21 3.01
N LEU A 125 11.63 2.39 2.11
CA LEU A 125 11.72 1.96 0.71
C LEU A 125 12.47 2.96 -0.17
N GLY A 126 12.85 4.12 0.36
CA GLY A 126 13.60 5.14 -0.36
C GLY A 126 12.75 6.22 -1.02
N ALA A 127 11.49 6.36 -0.63
CA ALA A 127 10.60 7.38 -1.19
C ALA A 127 11.06 8.79 -0.82
N THR A 128 10.85 9.73 -1.74
CA THR A 128 10.99 11.18 -1.50
C THR A 128 9.62 11.82 -1.40
N PHE A 129 9.53 12.91 -0.66
CA PHE A 129 8.25 13.58 -0.36
C PHE A 129 8.31 15.05 -0.75
N GLN A 130 7.15 15.61 -1.13
CA GLN A 130 7.05 17.06 -1.34
C GLN A 130 7.33 17.82 -0.03
N SER A 131 7.86 19.03 -0.12
CA SER A 131 8.15 19.85 1.05
C SER A 131 6.90 20.41 1.73
N GLY A 132 5.85 20.65 0.97
CA GLY A 132 4.56 21.12 1.48
C GLY A 132 3.54 20.00 1.65
N HIS A 133 2.27 20.36 1.51
CA HIS A 133 1.16 19.42 1.53
C HIS A 133 0.02 19.93 0.63
N VAL A 134 -0.92 19.05 0.33
CA VAL A 134 -2.18 19.40 -0.33
C VAL A 134 -3.34 18.96 0.56
N MET A 135 -4.48 19.61 0.42
CA MET A 135 -5.67 19.25 1.17
C MET A 135 -6.52 18.27 0.36
N SER A 136 -6.97 17.21 1.01
CA SER A 136 -7.94 16.29 0.41
C SER A 136 -9.34 16.89 0.36
N PRO A 137 -10.26 16.33 -0.42
CA PRO A 137 -11.66 16.75 -0.41
C PRO A 137 -12.31 16.68 0.98
N ALA A 138 -11.86 15.77 1.85
CA ALA A 138 -12.34 15.67 3.23
C ALA A 138 -11.70 16.68 4.18
N GLY A 139 -10.74 17.50 3.73
CA GLY A 139 -10.11 18.56 4.53
C GLY A 139 -8.91 18.13 5.34
N PHE A 140 -8.23 17.05 4.96
CA PHE A 140 -7.03 16.56 5.64
C PHE A 140 -5.77 16.78 4.79
N GLN A 141 -4.62 16.91 5.44
CA GLN A 141 -3.35 17.14 4.77
C GLN A 141 -2.77 15.84 4.21
N PHE A 142 -2.40 15.87 2.92
CA PHE A 142 -1.71 14.80 2.23
C PHE A 142 -0.38 15.29 1.67
N LYS A 143 0.57 14.39 1.52
CA LYS A 143 1.83 14.65 0.84
C LYS A 143 1.94 13.81 -0.40
N GLN A 144 2.42 14.40 -1.49
CA GLN A 144 2.84 13.62 -2.64
C GLN A 144 4.18 12.98 -2.34
N PHE A 145 4.36 11.75 -2.80
CA PHE A 145 5.64 11.04 -2.71
C PHE A 145 5.99 10.42 -4.06
N TRP A 146 7.27 10.15 -4.22
CA TRP A 146 7.84 9.49 -5.40
C TRP A 146 8.69 8.31 -4.95
N LEU A 147 8.57 7.22 -5.67
CA LEU A 147 9.31 5.99 -5.39
C LEU A 147 9.92 5.37 -6.66
#